data_c0bf05417220eb05841d0fef5a1de955
#
_entry.id   c0bf05417220eb05841d0fef5a1de955
#
_cell.length_a   1.000
_cell.length_b   1.000
_cell.length_c   1.000
_cell.angle_alpha   90.00
_cell.angle_beta   90.00
_cell.angle_gamma   90.00
#
_symmetry.space_group_name_H-M   'P 1'
#
loop_
_entity.id
_entity.type
_entity.pdbx_description
1 polymer ?
#
loop_
_entity_poly.entity_id
_entity_poly.type
_entity_poly.pdbx_seq_one_letter_code
_entity_poly.pdbx_strand_id
1 'polypeptide(L)'
;MKTHSLYSNGDHQWIILGRDPERNHLMADTNQVVLINNGAATLIDPGGIEVFPAFLSALTGLISIDKVERIILTSPDPDAISSIPLWRQVCKDDLYVSAPSLWKDLVLHLDGECKIQEINDDGNTISLSNSTTLELIPAHHLHAPASFSVYDKTAKVLYSSSIGSALHTANSTGEFEVDDFQSHISFLEDYHTRWFASSPARNDWLASIRKLQIDYMVPHRGPAFNKTNVENFLAWFSKVQIGIQLNAYTTSKNTPVPLEETNNKEPENSTNLEIQSSDYENFAALLSNPSGPPRGEPEPGSKYRLVTQSNFDGLVCAVILEQLDMIDDIIFVRPNDMQQGRIKISDNDICTNLPYVPGCHLGFDHHESELLRLGQKFDNHIIIPEAPSAARVVYDYYGGNEGLPNVSPELMDAVDQGTSAQYSMDEVLNPQRWALINFIMDFRTGLGRFRGFRIPNYELMMNLIEYCQFYSIEEILEIEDVKERVIFYKEQTELFKEQVERCSTIHGNLVVLDLREEVIMYVGNRFMIYALLPQCNISMHIMWGRDKQNVVFACGKSIFNRSSKTGIDDLMLKYGGGGHHAAGTCQIDSLLFNTVCTALIQQITEDG
;
A
#
# COMPACT_ATOMS: atom_id res chain seq x y z
N MET A 1 2.62 -23.80 -1.00
CA MET A 1 1.18 -24.11 -1.21
C MET A 1 0.91 -25.59 -1.12
N LYS A 2 -0.25 -25.99 -0.61
CA LYS A 2 -0.75 -27.36 -0.67
C LYS A 2 -1.61 -27.56 -1.91
N THR A 3 -1.74 -28.81 -2.37
CA THR A 3 -2.57 -29.19 -3.53
C THR A 3 -3.64 -30.18 -3.10
N HIS A 4 -4.85 -30.03 -3.66
CA HIS A 4 -5.97 -30.94 -3.43
C HIS A 4 -6.67 -31.27 -4.74
N SER A 5 -6.81 -32.57 -5.07
CA SER A 5 -7.46 -33.01 -6.30
C SER A 5 -8.94 -33.24 -6.07
N LEU A 6 -9.80 -32.50 -6.74
CA LEU A 6 -11.25 -32.66 -6.69
C LEU A 6 -11.74 -33.72 -7.66
N TYR A 7 -11.12 -33.80 -8.82
CA TYR A 7 -11.47 -34.74 -9.87
C TYR A 7 -10.22 -35.13 -10.68
N SER A 8 -10.12 -36.41 -11.01
CA SER A 8 -9.07 -36.90 -11.91
C SER A 8 -9.60 -38.09 -12.71
N ASN A 9 -9.55 -37.99 -14.01
CA ASN A 9 -9.85 -39.07 -14.96
C ASN A 9 -8.82 -39.01 -16.09
N GLY A 10 -7.65 -39.56 -15.82
CA GLY A 10 -6.54 -39.59 -16.77
C GLY A 10 -6.11 -38.18 -17.18
N ASP A 11 -6.53 -37.77 -18.39
CA ASP A 11 -6.11 -36.53 -19.01
C ASP A 11 -6.94 -35.30 -18.56
N HIS A 12 -7.96 -35.50 -17.72
CA HIS A 12 -8.82 -34.41 -17.24
C HIS A 12 -8.82 -34.34 -15.70
N GLN A 13 -8.33 -33.21 -15.15
CA GLN A 13 -8.12 -33.07 -13.71
C GLN A 13 -8.51 -31.66 -13.25
N TRP A 14 -9.20 -31.61 -12.09
CA TRP A 14 -9.48 -30.38 -11.35
C TRP A 14 -8.69 -30.37 -10.05
N ILE A 15 -7.83 -29.39 -9.87
CA ILE A 15 -6.91 -29.28 -8.73
C ILE A 15 -7.07 -27.89 -8.10
N ILE A 16 -7.24 -27.84 -6.78
CA ILE A 16 -7.15 -26.61 -5.99
C ILE A 16 -5.73 -26.52 -5.41
N LEU A 17 -5.16 -25.33 -5.51
CA LEU A 17 -3.96 -24.93 -4.80
C LEU A 17 -4.33 -23.84 -3.79
N GLY A 18 -3.80 -23.92 -2.61
CA GLY A 18 -4.08 -22.96 -1.54
C GLY A 18 -3.39 -23.37 -0.26
N ARG A 19 -3.84 -22.81 0.86
CA ARG A 19 -3.35 -23.15 2.21
C ARG A 19 -1.85 -23.00 2.31
N ASP A 20 -1.33 -21.86 1.82
CA ASP A 20 0.09 -21.54 1.91
C ASP A 20 0.46 -21.24 3.38
N PRO A 21 1.34 -22.05 4.01
CA PRO A 21 1.73 -21.83 5.40
C PRO A 21 2.57 -20.56 5.62
N GLU A 22 3.19 -20.04 4.56
CA GLU A 22 4.02 -18.84 4.61
C GLU A 22 3.20 -17.56 4.33
N ARG A 23 1.91 -17.71 4.06
CA ARG A 23 1.04 -16.59 3.80
C ARG A 23 0.82 -15.75 5.06
N ASN A 24 0.76 -14.42 4.88
CA ASN A 24 0.38 -13.50 5.94
C ASN A 24 -1.01 -13.88 6.51
N HIS A 25 -1.09 -14.13 7.81
CA HIS A 25 -2.30 -14.56 8.52
C HIS A 25 -3.45 -13.54 8.47
N LEU A 26 -3.18 -12.28 8.13
CA LEU A 26 -4.20 -11.24 7.96
C LEU A 26 -4.89 -11.28 6.60
N MET A 27 -4.34 -12.02 5.63
CA MET A 27 -4.91 -12.11 4.28
C MET A 27 -5.91 -13.26 4.21
N ALA A 28 -7.09 -13.01 3.62
CA ALA A 28 -8.06 -14.05 3.34
C ALA A 28 -7.45 -15.15 2.46
N ASP A 29 -7.71 -16.42 2.77
CA ASP A 29 -7.19 -17.54 1.99
C ASP A 29 -8.00 -17.72 0.69
N THR A 30 -7.30 -17.74 -0.45
CA THR A 30 -7.90 -17.87 -1.78
C THR A 30 -7.59 -19.23 -2.39
N ASN A 31 -8.49 -19.73 -3.22
CA ASN A 31 -8.30 -20.95 -4.00
C ASN A 31 -7.81 -20.58 -5.41
N GLN A 32 -6.63 -21.05 -5.77
CA GLN A 32 -6.13 -21.02 -7.14
C GLN A 32 -6.50 -22.35 -7.79
N VAL A 33 -7.29 -22.32 -8.85
CA VAL A 33 -7.76 -23.53 -9.51
C VAL A 33 -6.98 -23.80 -10.79
N VAL A 34 -6.50 -25.02 -10.92
CA VAL A 34 -5.82 -25.54 -12.10
C VAL A 34 -6.68 -26.63 -12.72
N LEU A 35 -7.10 -26.42 -13.94
CA LEU A 35 -7.76 -27.42 -14.77
C LEU A 35 -6.75 -27.91 -15.80
N ILE A 36 -6.35 -29.17 -15.68
CA ILE A 36 -5.50 -29.84 -16.68
C ILE A 36 -6.40 -30.66 -17.57
N ASN A 37 -6.31 -30.44 -18.89
CA ASN A 37 -7.07 -31.20 -19.88
C ASN A 37 -6.21 -31.53 -21.08
N ASN A 38 -6.00 -32.83 -21.32
CA ASN A 38 -5.19 -33.32 -22.43
C ASN A 38 -3.77 -32.71 -22.51
N GLY A 39 -3.14 -32.55 -21.35
CA GLY A 39 -1.77 -32.00 -21.25
C GLY A 39 -1.66 -30.48 -21.39
N ALA A 40 -2.79 -29.76 -21.48
CA ALA A 40 -2.84 -28.30 -21.42
C ALA A 40 -3.47 -27.84 -20.09
N ALA A 41 -3.09 -26.68 -19.59
CA ALA A 41 -3.61 -26.12 -18.35
C ALA A 41 -4.40 -24.82 -18.59
N THR A 42 -5.52 -24.74 -17.87
CA THR A 42 -6.32 -23.51 -17.70
C THR A 42 -6.28 -23.13 -16.22
N LEU A 43 -5.95 -21.89 -15.92
CA LEU A 43 -5.99 -21.34 -14.58
C LEU A 43 -7.31 -20.57 -14.39
N ILE A 44 -7.98 -20.73 -13.25
CA ILE A 44 -9.19 -19.99 -12.92
C ILE A 44 -8.89 -19.14 -11.70
N ASP A 45 -9.06 -17.82 -11.81
CA ASP A 45 -8.72 -16.81 -10.81
C ASP A 45 -7.34 -17.10 -10.19
N PRO A 46 -6.24 -16.81 -10.91
CA PRO A 46 -4.89 -17.27 -10.55
C PRO A 46 -4.32 -16.60 -9.31
N GLY A 47 -5.09 -15.75 -8.63
CA GLY A 47 -4.70 -15.11 -7.41
C GLY A 47 -4.02 -13.76 -7.59
N GLY A 48 -3.71 -13.12 -6.46
CA GLY A 48 -2.96 -11.88 -6.40
C GLY A 48 -1.45 -12.06 -6.59
N ILE A 49 -0.74 -10.93 -6.70
CA ILE A 49 0.74 -10.92 -6.81
C ILE A 49 1.41 -11.63 -5.62
N GLU A 50 0.80 -11.57 -4.46
CA GLU A 50 1.31 -12.13 -3.21
C GLU A 50 1.37 -13.65 -3.19
N VAL A 51 0.45 -14.31 -3.91
CA VAL A 51 0.42 -15.80 -3.99
C VAL A 51 1.15 -16.34 -5.21
N PHE A 52 1.50 -15.47 -6.18
CA PHE A 52 2.09 -15.89 -7.44
C PHE A 52 3.35 -16.75 -7.31
N PRO A 53 4.37 -16.42 -6.47
CA PRO A 53 5.58 -17.23 -6.36
C PRO A 53 5.29 -18.63 -5.84
N ALA A 54 4.45 -18.75 -4.82
CA ALA A 54 4.07 -20.02 -4.22
C ALA A 54 3.19 -20.84 -5.17
N PHE A 55 2.28 -20.19 -5.91
CA PHE A 55 1.44 -20.82 -6.91
C PHE A 55 2.28 -21.31 -8.11
N LEU A 56 3.18 -20.50 -8.65
CA LEU A 56 4.08 -20.88 -9.74
C LEU A 56 4.94 -22.11 -9.36
N SER A 57 5.52 -22.10 -8.16
CA SER A 57 6.31 -23.23 -7.64
C SER A 57 5.48 -24.50 -7.54
N ALA A 58 4.25 -24.43 -7.03
CA ALA A 58 3.38 -25.60 -6.91
C ALA A 58 2.88 -26.09 -8.28
N LEU A 59 2.52 -25.17 -9.20
CA LEU A 59 2.05 -25.47 -10.54
C LEU A 59 3.12 -26.19 -11.37
N THR A 60 4.38 -25.79 -11.30
CA THR A 60 5.49 -26.44 -12.02
C THR A 60 5.76 -27.86 -11.54
N GLY A 61 5.32 -28.22 -10.34
CA GLY A 61 5.29 -29.61 -9.86
C GLY A 61 4.16 -30.47 -10.46
N LEU A 62 3.13 -29.85 -11.04
CA LEU A 62 1.97 -30.52 -11.66
C LEU A 62 2.09 -30.60 -13.18
N ILE A 63 2.51 -29.51 -13.81
CA ILE A 63 2.59 -29.38 -15.26
C ILE A 63 3.66 -28.36 -15.65
N SER A 64 4.24 -28.51 -16.85
CA SER A 64 5.19 -27.53 -17.37
C SER A 64 4.49 -26.20 -17.68
N ILE A 65 5.13 -25.07 -17.32
CA ILE A 65 4.58 -23.73 -17.48
C ILE A 65 4.22 -23.38 -18.94
N ASP A 66 4.93 -23.95 -19.89
CA ASP A 66 4.66 -23.78 -21.32
C ASP A 66 3.36 -24.45 -21.79
N LYS A 67 2.68 -25.19 -20.91
CA LYS A 67 1.37 -25.82 -21.15
C LYS A 67 0.21 -25.00 -20.60
N VAL A 68 0.46 -23.89 -19.94
CA VAL A 68 -0.58 -22.95 -19.54
C VAL A 68 -1.01 -22.16 -20.77
N GLU A 69 -2.24 -22.37 -21.22
CA GLU A 69 -2.78 -21.79 -22.46
C GLU A 69 -3.84 -20.71 -22.19
N ARG A 70 -4.44 -20.74 -21.00
CA ARG A 70 -5.59 -19.88 -20.69
C ARG A 70 -5.64 -19.53 -19.21
N ILE A 71 -6.10 -18.30 -18.97
CA ILE A 71 -6.58 -17.82 -17.66
C ILE A 71 -8.05 -17.47 -17.80
N ILE A 72 -8.91 -17.88 -16.88
CA ILE A 72 -10.32 -17.48 -16.80
C ILE A 72 -10.48 -16.61 -15.55
N LEU A 73 -11.04 -15.41 -15.72
CA LEU A 73 -11.31 -14.47 -14.64
C LEU A 73 -12.80 -14.44 -14.34
N THR A 74 -13.18 -14.73 -13.12
CA THR A 74 -14.58 -14.75 -12.67
C THR A 74 -14.93 -13.62 -11.71
N SER A 75 -13.91 -12.92 -11.16
CA SER A 75 -14.01 -11.76 -10.31
C SER A 75 -12.99 -10.68 -10.73
N PRO A 76 -13.31 -9.38 -10.60
CA PRO A 76 -12.37 -8.29 -10.83
C PRO A 76 -11.52 -7.97 -9.59
N ASP A 77 -11.61 -8.76 -8.53
CA ASP A 77 -10.93 -8.51 -7.27
C ASP A 77 -9.40 -8.62 -7.42
N PRO A 78 -8.61 -7.75 -6.76
CA PRO A 78 -7.15 -7.78 -6.83
C PRO A 78 -6.53 -9.13 -6.46
N ASP A 79 -7.12 -9.85 -5.51
CA ASP A 79 -6.70 -11.19 -5.08
C ASP A 79 -7.07 -12.31 -6.08
N ALA A 80 -7.76 -11.97 -7.17
CA ALA A 80 -8.02 -12.85 -8.30
C ALA A 80 -7.17 -12.51 -9.53
N ILE A 81 -6.94 -11.21 -9.80
CA ILE A 81 -6.46 -10.74 -11.11
C ILE A 81 -5.09 -10.06 -11.09
N SER A 82 -4.58 -9.59 -9.95
CA SER A 82 -3.37 -8.75 -9.94
C SER A 82 -2.08 -9.47 -10.34
N SER A 83 -2.06 -10.81 -10.38
CA SER A 83 -0.91 -11.59 -10.86
C SER A 83 -0.87 -11.77 -12.38
N ILE A 84 -1.87 -11.33 -13.16
CA ILE A 84 -1.92 -11.51 -14.62
C ILE A 84 -0.63 -11.07 -15.33
N PRO A 85 -0.05 -9.89 -15.04
CA PRO A 85 1.19 -9.47 -15.69
C PRO A 85 2.36 -10.42 -15.46
N LEU A 86 2.41 -11.07 -14.31
CA LEU A 86 3.45 -12.04 -13.95
C LEU A 86 3.25 -13.36 -14.71
N TRP A 87 2.00 -13.84 -14.83
CA TRP A 87 1.68 -15.03 -15.62
C TRP A 87 2.03 -14.83 -17.08
N ARG A 88 1.75 -13.67 -17.65
CA ARG A 88 2.11 -13.36 -19.03
C ARG A 88 3.62 -13.34 -19.29
N GLN A 89 4.42 -12.94 -18.30
CA GLN A 89 5.89 -12.96 -18.41
C GLN A 89 6.50 -14.37 -18.38
N VAL A 90 5.87 -15.32 -17.69
CA VAL A 90 6.42 -16.67 -17.52
C VAL A 90 5.79 -17.71 -18.46
N CYS A 91 4.56 -17.46 -18.95
CA CYS A 91 3.88 -18.31 -19.92
C CYS A 91 4.27 -17.93 -21.35
N LYS A 92 3.75 -18.69 -22.32
CA LYS A 92 3.97 -18.40 -23.75
C LYS A 92 3.26 -17.13 -24.19
N ASP A 93 3.73 -16.53 -25.29
CA ASP A 93 3.17 -15.33 -25.91
C ASP A 93 1.72 -15.49 -26.41
N ASP A 94 1.21 -16.72 -26.52
CA ASP A 94 -0.15 -17.06 -26.94
C ASP A 94 -1.11 -17.32 -25.79
N LEU A 95 -0.72 -17.01 -24.53
CA LEU A 95 -1.62 -17.05 -23.38
C LEU A 95 -2.84 -16.14 -23.59
N TYR A 96 -4.04 -16.71 -23.47
CA TYR A 96 -5.30 -15.98 -23.53
C TYR A 96 -5.87 -15.77 -22.12
N VAL A 97 -6.38 -14.55 -21.88
CA VAL A 97 -7.18 -14.24 -20.68
C VAL A 97 -8.64 -14.12 -21.08
N SER A 98 -9.47 -15.03 -20.60
CA SER A 98 -10.92 -14.98 -20.81
C SER A 98 -11.55 -14.16 -19.68
N ALA A 99 -12.16 -13.04 -20.00
CA ALA A 99 -12.76 -12.11 -19.06
C ALA A 99 -14.08 -11.52 -19.61
N PRO A 100 -15.04 -11.13 -18.75
CA PRO A 100 -16.21 -10.38 -19.19
C PRO A 100 -15.84 -9.13 -19.98
N SER A 101 -16.63 -8.82 -21.01
CA SER A 101 -16.43 -7.62 -21.83
C SER A 101 -16.41 -6.35 -20.98
N LEU A 102 -17.20 -6.29 -19.93
CA LEU A 102 -17.25 -5.16 -18.99
C LEU A 102 -15.92 -4.92 -18.26
N TRP A 103 -15.08 -5.95 -18.07
CA TRP A 103 -13.81 -5.84 -17.33
C TRP A 103 -12.58 -5.72 -18.25
N LYS A 104 -12.78 -5.69 -19.56
CA LYS A 104 -11.67 -5.63 -20.53
C LYS A 104 -10.70 -4.50 -20.21
N ASP A 105 -11.21 -3.30 -20.03
CA ASP A 105 -10.38 -2.13 -19.76
C ASP A 105 -9.67 -2.24 -18.39
N LEU A 106 -10.31 -2.84 -17.38
CA LEU A 106 -9.70 -3.10 -16.08
C LEU A 106 -8.50 -4.06 -16.20
N VAL A 107 -8.65 -5.13 -17.00
CA VAL A 107 -7.56 -6.08 -17.23
C VAL A 107 -6.43 -5.42 -18.02
N LEU A 108 -6.74 -4.59 -19.02
CA LEU A 108 -5.75 -3.84 -19.80
C LEU A 108 -5.01 -2.78 -18.95
N HIS A 109 -5.60 -2.28 -17.85
CA HIS A 109 -4.86 -1.46 -16.91
C HIS A 109 -3.77 -2.23 -16.15
N LEU A 110 -3.93 -3.54 -15.98
CA LEU A 110 -2.90 -4.40 -15.37
C LEU A 110 -1.81 -4.74 -16.37
N ASP A 111 -2.20 -5.05 -17.62
CA ASP A 111 -1.29 -5.42 -18.71
C ASP A 111 -1.89 -5.03 -20.08
N GLY A 112 -1.40 -3.92 -20.63
CA GLY A 112 -1.90 -3.34 -21.89
C GLY A 112 -1.70 -4.22 -23.13
N GLU A 113 -0.86 -5.27 -23.07
CA GLU A 113 -0.61 -6.20 -24.16
C GLU A 113 -1.34 -7.55 -23.99
N CYS A 114 -2.19 -7.67 -22.97
CA CYS A 114 -2.92 -8.89 -22.68
C CYS A 114 -3.88 -9.28 -23.82
N LYS A 115 -3.81 -10.52 -24.28
CA LYS A 115 -4.75 -11.06 -25.27
C LYS A 115 -6.04 -11.47 -24.59
N ILE A 116 -7.08 -10.63 -24.67
CA ILE A 116 -8.36 -10.86 -24.02
C ILE A 116 -9.32 -11.56 -24.98
N GLN A 117 -9.86 -12.69 -24.52
CA GLN A 117 -11.04 -13.32 -25.08
C GLN A 117 -12.27 -12.89 -24.29
N GLU A 118 -13.10 -12.06 -24.89
CA GLU A 118 -14.27 -11.49 -24.21
C GLU A 118 -15.36 -12.56 -23.96
N ILE A 119 -15.96 -12.49 -22.77
CA ILE A 119 -17.11 -13.29 -22.35
C ILE A 119 -18.32 -12.37 -22.36
N ASN A 120 -19.40 -12.77 -23.03
CA ASN A 120 -20.64 -12.02 -23.10
C ASN A 120 -21.45 -12.14 -21.79
N ASP A 121 -22.30 -11.16 -21.52
CA ASP A 121 -23.12 -11.10 -20.28
C ASP A 121 -24.06 -12.29 -20.10
N ASP A 122 -24.57 -12.87 -21.20
CA ASP A 122 -25.44 -14.05 -21.17
C ASP A 122 -24.70 -15.36 -20.82
N GLY A 123 -23.38 -15.30 -20.62
CA GLY A 123 -22.51 -16.44 -20.49
C GLY A 123 -22.14 -17.05 -21.85
N ASN A 124 -21.10 -17.83 -21.86
CA ASN A 124 -20.59 -18.53 -23.04
C ASN A 124 -20.16 -19.95 -22.64
N THR A 125 -19.80 -20.74 -23.63
CA THR A 125 -19.04 -21.96 -23.41
C THR A 125 -17.59 -21.74 -23.82
N ILE A 126 -16.66 -22.22 -23.02
CA ILE A 126 -15.25 -22.29 -23.37
C ILE A 126 -14.93 -23.71 -23.79
N SER A 127 -14.54 -23.90 -25.05
CA SER A 127 -14.08 -25.19 -25.54
C SER A 127 -12.64 -25.43 -25.13
N LEU A 128 -12.40 -26.56 -24.50
CA LEU A 128 -11.08 -27.10 -24.20
C LEU A 128 -10.70 -28.12 -25.29
N SER A 129 -9.47 -28.62 -25.26
CA SER A 129 -9.06 -29.73 -26.11
C SER A 129 -9.95 -30.96 -25.88
N ASN A 130 -10.09 -31.86 -26.88
CA ASN A 130 -10.91 -33.09 -26.83
C ASN A 130 -12.41 -32.90 -26.61
N SER A 131 -13.01 -31.85 -27.15
CA SER A 131 -14.45 -31.59 -27.07
C SER A 131 -15.00 -31.40 -25.64
N THR A 132 -14.16 -31.27 -24.64
CA THR A 132 -14.58 -30.86 -23.30
C THR A 132 -14.96 -29.38 -23.33
N THR A 133 -16.09 -29.03 -22.75
CA THR A 133 -16.56 -27.64 -22.71
C THR A 133 -16.85 -27.22 -21.27
N LEU A 134 -16.47 -26.01 -20.91
CA LEU A 134 -16.87 -25.35 -19.67
C LEU A 134 -18.07 -24.46 -19.95
N GLU A 135 -19.10 -24.56 -19.13
CA GLU A 135 -20.26 -23.66 -19.15
C GLU A 135 -20.02 -22.48 -18.22
N LEU A 136 -20.20 -21.25 -18.73
CA LEU A 136 -20.08 -20.02 -17.95
C LEU A 136 -21.49 -19.56 -17.56
N ILE A 137 -21.79 -19.61 -16.27
CA ILE A 137 -23.13 -19.35 -15.73
C ILE A 137 -23.14 -17.94 -15.13
N PRO A 138 -23.97 -17.02 -15.67
CA PRO A 138 -24.05 -15.65 -15.15
C PRO A 138 -24.34 -15.60 -13.64
N ALA A 139 -23.60 -14.77 -12.94
CA ALA A 139 -23.72 -14.51 -11.50
C ALA A 139 -23.62 -12.99 -11.23
N HIS A 140 -24.20 -12.19 -12.13
CA HIS A 140 -24.15 -10.73 -12.07
C HIS A 140 -24.61 -10.19 -10.74
N HIS A 141 -23.87 -9.23 -10.18
CA HIS A 141 -24.13 -8.59 -8.89
C HIS A 141 -24.14 -9.54 -7.69
N LEU A 142 -23.65 -10.77 -7.87
CA LEU A 142 -23.30 -11.66 -6.76
C LEU A 142 -21.79 -11.52 -6.50
N HIS A 143 -21.49 -10.43 -5.92
CA HIS A 143 -20.39 -9.58 -5.64
C HIS A 143 -20.19 -8.51 -6.74
N ALA A 144 -19.70 -8.80 -7.93
CA ALA A 144 -19.41 -7.80 -8.95
C ALA A 144 -20.37 -7.86 -10.16
N PRO A 145 -20.55 -6.73 -10.89
CA PRO A 145 -21.20 -6.77 -12.20
C PRO A 145 -20.43 -7.72 -13.13
N ALA A 146 -21.14 -8.42 -14.00
CA ALA A 146 -20.59 -9.39 -14.96
C ALA A 146 -19.84 -10.59 -14.35
N SER A 147 -19.89 -10.84 -13.04
CA SER A 147 -19.40 -12.09 -12.43
C SER A 147 -20.11 -13.30 -13.01
N PHE A 148 -19.41 -14.42 -13.07
CA PHE A 148 -19.99 -15.71 -13.49
C PHE A 148 -19.33 -16.86 -12.75
N SER A 149 -20.00 -18.02 -12.77
CA SER A 149 -19.48 -19.28 -12.28
C SER A 149 -19.04 -20.16 -13.45
N VAL A 150 -18.04 -21.02 -13.26
CA VAL A 150 -17.53 -21.94 -14.28
C VAL A 150 -17.96 -23.36 -13.93
N TYR A 151 -18.72 -24.00 -14.78
CA TYR A 151 -19.19 -25.36 -14.59
C TYR A 151 -18.60 -26.35 -15.59
N ASP A 152 -18.07 -27.44 -15.08
CA ASP A 152 -17.62 -28.57 -15.87
C ASP A 152 -18.58 -29.75 -15.71
N LYS A 153 -19.31 -30.04 -16.76
CA LYS A 153 -20.29 -31.14 -16.78
C LYS A 153 -19.63 -32.53 -16.66
N THR A 154 -18.40 -32.68 -17.18
CA THR A 154 -17.67 -33.94 -17.17
C THR A 154 -17.19 -34.28 -15.75
N ALA A 155 -16.57 -33.30 -15.11
CA ALA A 155 -16.08 -33.43 -13.73
C ALA A 155 -17.18 -33.22 -12.68
N LYS A 156 -18.31 -32.61 -13.05
CA LYS A 156 -19.39 -32.14 -12.15
C LYS A 156 -18.85 -31.21 -11.06
N VAL A 157 -17.91 -30.37 -11.44
CA VAL A 157 -17.30 -29.34 -10.59
C VAL A 157 -17.82 -27.97 -10.99
N LEU A 158 -18.27 -27.21 -10.01
CA LEU A 158 -18.67 -25.82 -10.15
C LEU A 158 -17.64 -24.93 -9.43
N TYR A 159 -16.90 -24.13 -10.15
CA TYR A 159 -16.20 -22.98 -9.56
C TYR A 159 -17.19 -21.82 -9.44
N SER A 160 -17.55 -21.46 -8.21
CA SER A 160 -18.66 -20.55 -7.96
C SER A 160 -18.25 -19.08 -7.79
N SER A 161 -16.97 -18.74 -8.04
CA SER A 161 -16.46 -17.38 -7.84
C SER A 161 -16.64 -16.91 -6.40
N SER A 162 -17.19 -15.72 -6.20
CA SER A 162 -17.44 -15.17 -4.85
C SER A 162 -18.55 -15.89 -4.07
N ILE A 163 -19.41 -16.66 -4.75
CA ILE A 163 -20.53 -17.36 -4.10
C ILE A 163 -20.01 -18.58 -3.34
N GLY A 164 -20.34 -18.66 -2.06
CA GLY A 164 -19.80 -19.68 -1.15
C GLY A 164 -18.50 -19.27 -0.48
N SER A 165 -17.99 -18.07 -0.77
CA SER A 165 -16.76 -17.57 -0.13
C SER A 165 -16.92 -17.42 1.38
N ALA A 166 -15.91 -17.90 2.11
CA ALA A 166 -15.79 -17.80 3.55
C ALA A 166 -14.52 -17.04 3.92
N LEU A 167 -14.63 -16.06 4.82
CA LEU A 167 -13.50 -15.30 5.31
C LEU A 167 -12.85 -16.05 6.48
N HIS A 168 -11.82 -16.80 6.18
CA HIS A 168 -10.98 -17.48 7.16
C HIS A 168 -9.62 -16.81 7.26
N THR A 169 -9.12 -16.61 8.46
CA THR A 169 -7.71 -16.32 8.69
C THR A 169 -6.89 -17.60 8.57
N ALA A 170 -5.62 -17.49 8.20
CA ALA A 170 -4.73 -18.63 7.94
C ALA A 170 -4.64 -19.67 9.07
N ASN A 171 -5.02 -19.31 10.29
CA ASN A 171 -4.97 -20.17 11.46
C ASN A 171 -6.25 -20.97 11.71
N SER A 172 -7.32 -20.77 10.92
CA SER A 172 -8.64 -21.29 11.30
C SER A 172 -8.97 -22.65 10.72
N THR A 173 -8.50 -23.02 9.53
CA THR A 173 -8.70 -24.39 9.01
C THR A 173 -7.71 -24.70 7.89
N GLY A 174 -6.81 -25.63 8.06
CA GLY A 174 -5.95 -26.14 6.97
C GLY A 174 -6.68 -27.07 5.99
N GLU A 175 -8.00 -27.15 6.05
CA GLU A 175 -8.82 -28.11 5.30
C GLU A 175 -9.27 -27.55 3.95
N PHE A 176 -9.26 -28.40 2.91
CA PHE A 176 -9.71 -28.04 1.57
C PHE A 176 -11.22 -28.20 1.37
N GLU A 177 -11.88 -28.98 2.22
CA GLU A 177 -13.32 -29.23 2.12
C GLU A 177 -14.03 -28.83 3.41
N VAL A 178 -15.29 -28.42 3.30
CA VAL A 178 -16.17 -28.20 4.44
C VAL A 178 -16.53 -29.53 5.06
N ASP A 179 -16.13 -29.74 6.31
CA ASP A 179 -16.47 -30.95 7.07
C ASP A 179 -17.91 -30.86 7.63
N ASP A 180 -18.19 -29.86 8.44
CA ASP A 180 -19.52 -29.59 8.98
C ASP A 180 -20.06 -28.25 8.48
N PHE A 181 -21.15 -28.30 7.68
CA PHE A 181 -21.75 -27.10 7.12
C PHE A 181 -22.35 -26.18 8.19
N GLN A 182 -22.88 -26.73 9.27
CA GLN A 182 -23.54 -25.90 10.28
C GLN A 182 -22.56 -24.99 11.02
N SER A 183 -21.40 -25.51 11.37
CA SER A 183 -20.32 -24.70 11.96
C SER A 183 -19.70 -23.72 10.95
N HIS A 184 -19.72 -24.08 9.67
CA HIS A 184 -19.17 -23.26 8.59
C HIS A 184 -20.01 -22.01 8.27
N ILE A 185 -21.31 -22.00 8.60
CA ILE A 185 -22.21 -20.86 8.33
C ILE A 185 -21.67 -19.53 8.88
N SER A 186 -21.06 -19.54 10.07
CA SER A 186 -20.53 -18.34 10.70
C SER A 186 -19.46 -17.62 9.86
N PHE A 187 -18.72 -18.35 9.02
CA PHE A 187 -17.72 -17.79 8.10
C PHE A 187 -18.30 -17.30 6.77
N LEU A 188 -19.50 -17.82 6.41
CA LEU A 188 -20.22 -17.45 5.20
C LEU A 188 -21.11 -16.21 5.39
N GLU A 189 -21.73 -16.09 6.55
CA GLU A 189 -22.86 -15.18 6.77
C GLU A 189 -22.48 -13.72 6.54
N ASP A 190 -21.39 -13.27 7.16
CA ASP A 190 -20.95 -11.88 7.06
C ASP A 190 -20.60 -11.49 5.63
N TYR A 191 -19.91 -12.38 4.90
CA TYR A 191 -19.60 -12.15 3.50
C TYR A 191 -20.85 -12.05 2.63
N HIS A 192 -21.76 -13.02 2.69
CA HIS A 192 -22.92 -13.07 1.82
C HIS A 192 -23.99 -12.02 2.14
N THR A 193 -24.13 -11.63 3.40
CA THR A 193 -25.10 -10.61 3.81
C THR A 193 -24.66 -9.20 3.42
N ARG A 194 -23.37 -8.92 3.38
CA ARG A 194 -22.83 -7.57 3.18
C ARG A 194 -22.32 -7.31 1.76
N TRP A 195 -21.71 -8.31 1.11
CA TRP A 195 -21.11 -8.14 -0.21
C TRP A 195 -22.10 -8.36 -1.36
N PHE A 196 -23.16 -9.12 -1.15
CA PHE A 196 -24.17 -9.34 -2.17
C PHE A 196 -25.33 -8.36 -2.02
N ALA A 197 -25.65 -7.65 -3.12
CA ALA A 197 -26.64 -6.59 -3.09
C ALA A 197 -27.99 -6.98 -3.72
N SER A 198 -28.07 -8.06 -4.51
CA SER A 198 -29.22 -8.37 -5.37
C SER A 198 -29.86 -9.72 -5.05
N SER A 199 -30.98 -9.70 -4.34
CA SER A 199 -31.81 -10.91 -4.11
C SER A 199 -32.38 -11.50 -5.41
N PRO A 200 -32.85 -10.72 -6.41
CA PRO A 200 -33.20 -11.25 -7.73
C PRO A 200 -32.08 -12.01 -8.39
N ALA A 201 -30.85 -11.42 -8.48
CA ALA A 201 -29.71 -12.08 -9.08
C ALA A 201 -29.33 -13.40 -8.38
N ARG A 202 -29.42 -13.45 -7.03
CA ARG A 202 -29.26 -14.69 -6.28
C ARG A 202 -30.28 -15.74 -6.71
N ASN A 203 -31.56 -15.37 -6.84
CA ASN A 203 -32.63 -16.31 -7.19
C ASN A 203 -32.45 -16.85 -8.62
N ASP A 204 -32.02 -16.02 -9.57
CA ASP A 204 -31.74 -16.41 -10.94
C ASP A 204 -30.55 -17.36 -11.02
N TRP A 205 -29.47 -17.07 -10.28
CA TRP A 205 -28.33 -17.96 -10.16
C TRP A 205 -28.73 -19.32 -9.56
N LEU A 206 -29.47 -19.32 -8.43
CA LEU A 206 -30.00 -20.54 -7.81
C LEU A 206 -30.86 -21.36 -8.76
N ALA A 207 -31.71 -20.71 -9.56
CA ALA A 207 -32.57 -21.39 -10.55
C ALA A 207 -31.73 -22.06 -11.66
N SER A 208 -30.59 -21.49 -12.03
CA SER A 208 -29.68 -22.05 -13.02
C SER A 208 -28.87 -23.23 -12.42
N ILE A 209 -28.33 -23.06 -11.23
CA ILE A 209 -27.47 -24.06 -10.58
C ILE A 209 -28.25 -25.33 -10.18
N ARG A 210 -29.49 -25.19 -9.72
CA ARG A 210 -30.36 -26.36 -9.35
C ARG A 210 -30.67 -27.31 -10.50
N LYS A 211 -30.38 -26.95 -11.74
CA LYS A 211 -30.53 -27.80 -12.92
C LYS A 211 -29.30 -28.69 -13.18
N LEU A 212 -28.18 -28.42 -12.47
CA LEU A 212 -26.89 -29.05 -12.69
C LEU A 212 -26.67 -30.23 -11.72
N GLN A 213 -25.83 -31.16 -12.14
CA GLN A 213 -25.31 -32.20 -11.27
C GLN A 213 -23.94 -31.74 -10.75
N ILE A 214 -23.84 -31.42 -9.48
CA ILE A 214 -22.62 -30.88 -8.87
C ILE A 214 -22.16 -31.84 -7.79
N ASP A 215 -20.95 -32.36 -7.94
CA ASP A 215 -20.29 -33.20 -6.94
C ASP A 215 -19.38 -32.33 -6.04
N TYR A 216 -18.80 -31.24 -6.59
CA TYR A 216 -18.03 -30.24 -5.84
C TYR A 216 -18.35 -28.83 -6.27
N MET A 217 -18.46 -27.91 -5.29
CA MET A 217 -18.52 -26.47 -5.52
C MET A 217 -17.32 -25.79 -4.86
N VAL A 218 -16.58 -25.01 -5.62
CA VAL A 218 -15.34 -24.33 -5.20
C VAL A 218 -15.57 -22.84 -5.20
N PRO A 219 -15.59 -22.18 -4.05
CA PRO A 219 -15.61 -20.73 -3.96
C PRO A 219 -14.19 -20.15 -4.18
N HIS A 220 -14.14 -18.86 -4.48
CA HIS A 220 -12.85 -18.15 -4.58
C HIS A 220 -12.10 -18.14 -3.24
N ARG A 221 -12.81 -18.05 -2.11
CA ARG A 221 -12.22 -18.00 -0.75
C ARG A 221 -12.82 -19.08 0.15
N GLY A 222 -11.95 -19.73 0.94
CA GLY A 222 -12.37 -20.77 1.89
C GLY A 222 -12.48 -22.18 1.29
N PRO A 223 -12.91 -23.17 2.08
CA PRO A 223 -12.96 -24.58 1.67
C PRO A 223 -14.06 -24.86 0.63
N ALA A 224 -13.84 -25.87 -0.20
CA ALA A 224 -14.79 -26.39 -1.17
C ALA A 224 -15.94 -27.17 -0.49
N PHE A 225 -17.09 -27.20 -1.13
CA PHE A 225 -18.25 -27.97 -0.70
C PHE A 225 -18.32 -29.28 -1.48
N ASN A 226 -18.35 -30.40 -0.79
CA ASN A 226 -18.71 -31.68 -1.40
C ASN A 226 -20.22 -31.73 -1.69
N LYS A 227 -20.68 -32.75 -2.40
CA LYS A 227 -22.06 -32.89 -2.87
C LYS A 227 -23.13 -32.61 -1.79
N THR A 228 -22.97 -33.18 -0.60
CA THR A 228 -23.91 -32.98 0.50
C THR A 228 -23.92 -31.53 0.97
N ASN A 229 -22.76 -30.92 1.09
CA ASN A 229 -22.61 -29.56 1.54
C ASN A 229 -22.99 -28.52 0.45
N VAL A 230 -22.94 -28.88 -0.82
CA VAL A 230 -23.53 -28.07 -1.91
C VAL A 230 -25.04 -27.93 -1.71
N GLU A 231 -25.75 -29.02 -1.45
CA GLU A 231 -27.21 -28.99 -1.19
C GLU A 231 -27.54 -28.15 0.06
N ASN A 232 -26.76 -28.33 1.14
CA ASN A 232 -26.89 -27.55 2.37
C ASN A 232 -26.68 -26.05 2.11
N PHE A 233 -25.62 -25.70 1.35
CA PHE A 233 -25.32 -24.34 0.96
C PHE A 233 -26.46 -23.73 0.14
N LEU A 234 -26.93 -24.40 -0.90
CA LEU A 234 -28.03 -23.89 -1.75
C LEU A 234 -29.31 -23.68 -0.96
N ALA A 235 -29.62 -24.56 0.01
CA ALA A 235 -30.76 -24.40 0.90
C ALA A 235 -30.60 -23.20 1.85
N TRP A 236 -29.42 -23.00 2.42
CA TRP A 236 -29.08 -21.86 3.27
C TRP A 236 -29.09 -20.57 2.45
N PHE A 237 -28.36 -20.51 1.33
CA PHE A 237 -28.20 -19.32 0.50
C PHE A 237 -29.54 -18.80 -0.04
N SER A 238 -30.49 -19.70 -0.30
CA SER A 238 -31.85 -19.30 -0.72
C SER A 238 -32.63 -18.50 0.33
N LYS A 239 -32.24 -18.60 1.61
CA LYS A 239 -32.94 -18.00 2.75
C LYS A 239 -32.18 -16.83 3.38
N VAL A 240 -30.85 -16.76 3.21
CA VAL A 240 -30.05 -15.72 3.81
C VAL A 240 -30.49 -14.34 3.32
N GLN A 241 -30.55 -13.40 4.22
CA GLN A 241 -30.83 -12.01 3.87
C GLN A 241 -29.57 -11.37 3.34
N ILE A 242 -29.60 -10.84 2.13
CA ILE A 242 -28.48 -10.15 1.50
C ILE A 242 -28.74 -8.66 1.37
N GLY A 243 -27.70 -7.83 1.26
CA GLY A 243 -27.81 -6.37 1.14
C GLY A 243 -28.26 -5.69 2.44
N ILE A 244 -27.98 -6.26 3.61
CA ILE A 244 -28.44 -5.74 4.91
C ILE A 244 -28.01 -4.30 5.15
N GLN A 245 -26.81 -3.93 4.75
CA GLN A 245 -26.28 -2.57 4.97
C GLN A 245 -26.93 -1.50 4.10
N LEU A 246 -27.50 -1.86 2.95
CA LEU A 246 -28.25 -0.91 2.13
C LEU A 246 -29.52 -0.41 2.83
N ASN A 247 -30.09 -1.22 3.71
CA ASN A 247 -31.29 -0.84 4.48
C ASN A 247 -30.95 -0.02 5.75
N ALA A 248 -29.73 -0.13 6.28
CA ALA A 248 -29.31 0.61 7.47
C ALA A 248 -29.25 2.13 7.23
N TYR A 249 -28.93 2.56 6.01
CA TYR A 249 -28.92 3.98 5.64
C TYR A 249 -30.31 4.62 5.56
N THR A 250 -31.36 3.82 5.39
CA THR A 250 -32.74 4.32 5.25
C THR A 250 -33.53 4.35 6.57
N THR A 251 -33.06 3.68 7.61
CA THR A 251 -33.79 3.49 8.88
C THR A 251 -33.12 4.05 10.14
N SER A 252 -31.89 4.52 10.09
CA SER A 252 -31.25 5.11 11.27
C SER A 252 -31.71 6.54 11.50
N LYS A 253 -32.75 6.68 12.30
CA LYS A 253 -32.96 7.90 13.09
C LYS A 253 -31.85 7.92 14.15
N ASN A 254 -31.01 8.95 14.06
CA ASN A 254 -30.04 9.41 15.04
C ASN A 254 -30.18 8.84 16.46
N THR A 255 -29.52 7.75 16.74
CA THR A 255 -29.16 7.37 18.11
C THR A 255 -27.64 7.16 18.08
N PRO A 256 -26.84 7.92 18.85
CA PRO A 256 -25.41 7.66 18.96
C PRO A 256 -25.22 6.26 19.53
N VAL A 257 -24.56 5.38 18.81
CA VAL A 257 -24.10 4.09 19.33
C VAL A 257 -22.89 4.41 20.20
N PRO A 258 -22.82 3.96 21.47
CA PRO A 258 -21.61 4.07 22.25
C PRO A 258 -20.49 3.30 21.54
N LEU A 259 -19.35 3.92 21.41
CA LEU A 259 -18.13 3.29 20.90
C LEU A 259 -17.70 2.22 21.92
N GLU A 260 -18.06 0.98 21.69
CA GLU A 260 -17.33 -0.15 22.26
C GLU A 260 -16.10 -0.37 21.40
N GLU A 261 -14.95 -0.36 22.05
CA GLU A 261 -13.64 -0.57 21.47
C GLU A 261 -13.61 -1.90 20.70
N THR A 262 -13.59 -1.82 19.38
CA THR A 262 -13.09 -2.91 18.54
C THR A 262 -11.93 -2.37 17.72
N ASN A 263 -10.74 -2.74 18.18
CA ASN A 263 -9.49 -2.59 17.45
C ASN A 263 -9.62 -3.19 16.05
N ASN A 264 -9.43 -2.38 15.07
CA ASN A 264 -9.06 -2.53 13.67
C ASN A 264 -9.90 -1.61 12.79
N LYS A 265 -9.48 -0.37 12.67
CA LYS A 265 -9.83 0.47 11.53
C LYS A 265 -8.57 1.09 10.97
N GLU A 266 -8.05 0.50 9.91
CA GLU A 266 -7.34 1.28 8.91
C GLU A 266 -8.35 2.26 8.29
N PRO A 267 -8.01 3.54 8.08
CA PRO A 267 -8.91 4.45 7.40
C PRO A 267 -9.01 4.05 5.93
N GLU A 268 -10.15 3.51 5.54
CA GLU A 268 -10.54 3.45 4.14
C GLU A 268 -10.71 4.88 3.62
N ASN A 269 -9.76 5.36 2.85
CA ASN A 269 -9.99 6.39 1.85
C ASN A 269 -8.91 6.34 0.77
N SER A 270 -9.09 5.45 -0.18
CA SER A 270 -8.58 5.60 -1.54
C SER A 270 -9.75 5.60 -2.51
N THR A 271 -10.52 6.67 -2.50
CA THR A 271 -11.36 7.02 -3.65
C THR A 271 -10.46 7.68 -4.68
N ASN A 272 -10.27 7.02 -5.81
CA ASN A 272 -9.80 7.66 -7.03
C ASN A 272 -10.82 8.75 -7.41
N LEU A 273 -10.56 9.99 -6.98
CA LEU A 273 -11.20 11.15 -7.54
C LEU A 273 -10.34 11.59 -8.72
N GLU A 274 -10.86 11.47 -9.93
CA GLU A 274 -10.38 12.25 -11.06
C GLU A 274 -10.41 13.72 -10.65
N ILE A 275 -9.23 14.33 -10.55
CA ILE A 275 -9.09 15.75 -10.25
C ILE A 275 -9.59 16.49 -11.48
N GLN A 276 -10.80 17.03 -11.42
CA GLN A 276 -11.25 17.98 -12.40
C GLN A 276 -10.43 19.28 -12.24
N SER A 277 -10.15 19.97 -13.34
CA SER A 277 -9.42 21.25 -13.36
C SER A 277 -10.00 22.32 -12.41
N SER A 278 -11.27 22.16 -12.01
CA SER A 278 -11.95 22.96 -11.00
C SER A 278 -11.35 22.89 -9.59
N ASP A 279 -10.64 21.81 -9.26
CA ASP A 279 -10.08 21.65 -7.90
C ASP A 279 -8.78 22.46 -7.74
N TYR A 280 -8.03 22.65 -8.82
CA TYR A 280 -6.88 23.57 -8.84
C TYR A 280 -7.30 25.03 -8.77
N GLU A 281 -8.40 25.38 -9.46
CA GLU A 281 -8.97 26.75 -9.40
C GLU A 281 -9.54 27.06 -8.01
N ASN A 282 -10.16 26.08 -7.34
CA ASN A 282 -10.63 26.21 -5.96
C ASN A 282 -9.49 26.38 -4.95
N PHE A 283 -8.37 25.68 -5.13
CA PHE A 283 -7.19 25.82 -4.27
C PHE A 283 -6.52 27.19 -4.48
N ALA A 284 -6.36 27.64 -5.73
CA ALA A 284 -5.85 28.95 -6.07
C ALA A 284 -6.81 30.08 -5.58
N ALA A 285 -8.12 29.86 -5.61
CA ALA A 285 -9.12 30.78 -5.07
C ALA A 285 -9.08 30.87 -3.54
N LEU A 286 -8.79 29.77 -2.83
CA LEU A 286 -8.58 29.76 -1.37
C LEU A 286 -7.30 30.53 -0.98
N LEU A 287 -6.24 30.45 -1.77
CA LEU A 287 -5.01 31.21 -1.57
C LEU A 287 -5.19 32.70 -1.87
N SER A 288 -6.06 33.06 -2.84
CA SER A 288 -6.29 34.43 -3.25
C SER A 288 -7.35 35.19 -2.42
N ASN A 289 -8.19 34.45 -1.68
CA ASN A 289 -9.24 35.02 -0.82
C ASN A 289 -9.42 34.19 0.45
N PRO A 290 -8.57 34.34 1.48
CA PRO A 290 -8.74 33.64 2.74
C PRO A 290 -10.03 34.14 3.41
N SER A 291 -11.12 33.42 3.22
CA SER A 291 -12.42 33.75 3.80
C SER A 291 -12.48 33.30 5.25
N GLY A 292 -12.15 34.18 6.16
CA GLY A 292 -12.38 34.06 7.59
C GLY A 292 -11.58 35.11 8.38
N PRO A 293 -12.02 35.49 9.58
CA PRO A 293 -11.20 36.30 10.46
C PRO A 293 -9.93 35.54 10.84
N PRO A 294 -8.82 36.24 11.17
CA PRO A 294 -7.61 35.62 11.69
C PRO A 294 -7.99 34.67 12.82
N ARG A 295 -7.57 33.39 12.73
CA ARG A 295 -7.86 32.42 13.78
C ARG A 295 -6.76 32.52 14.80
N GLY A 296 -7.16 32.84 16.04
CA GLY A 296 -6.27 32.97 17.17
C GLY A 296 -5.81 31.62 17.72
N GLU A 297 -5.17 31.67 18.89
CA GLU A 297 -4.84 30.47 19.66
C GLU A 297 -6.09 29.60 19.88
N PRO A 298 -5.91 28.26 19.97
CA PRO A 298 -7.02 27.35 20.26
C PRO A 298 -7.80 27.76 21.51
N GLU A 299 -9.11 27.64 21.46
CA GLU A 299 -9.95 27.85 22.63
C GLU A 299 -9.57 26.86 23.74
N PRO A 300 -9.44 27.31 24.99
CA PRO A 300 -9.11 26.42 26.10
C PRO A 300 -10.08 25.24 26.19
N GLY A 301 -9.54 24.02 26.13
CA GLY A 301 -10.31 22.77 26.17
C GLY A 301 -10.88 22.31 24.83
N SER A 302 -10.60 22.99 23.71
CA SER A 302 -10.91 22.49 22.37
C SER A 302 -9.95 21.38 21.95
N LYS A 303 -10.47 20.35 21.31
CA LYS A 303 -9.69 19.25 20.73
C LYS A 303 -9.69 19.36 19.21
N TYR A 304 -8.53 19.07 18.62
CA TYR A 304 -8.29 19.19 17.18
C TYR A 304 -7.74 17.89 16.64
N ARG A 305 -7.92 17.66 15.36
CA ARG A 305 -7.20 16.62 14.64
C ARG A 305 -5.82 17.15 14.25
N LEU A 306 -4.76 16.42 14.60
CA LEU A 306 -3.42 16.70 14.09
C LEU A 306 -3.22 16.07 12.71
N VAL A 307 -2.83 16.90 11.75
CA VAL A 307 -2.37 16.47 10.43
C VAL A 307 -0.88 16.75 10.34
N THR A 308 -0.06 15.70 10.29
CA THR A 308 1.40 15.86 10.36
C THR A 308 2.14 14.95 9.38
N GLN A 309 3.41 15.26 9.12
CA GLN A 309 4.24 14.44 8.25
C GLN A 309 4.63 13.11 8.91
N SER A 310 4.62 12.03 8.11
CA SER A 310 5.04 10.69 8.55
C SER A 310 6.56 10.60 8.69
N ASN A 311 7.12 11.23 9.72
CA ASN A 311 8.54 11.22 10.09
C ASN A 311 8.70 11.52 11.59
N PHE A 312 9.95 11.52 12.08
CA PHE A 312 10.25 11.74 13.50
C PHE A 312 9.87 13.15 13.97
N ASP A 313 10.00 14.17 13.14
CA ASP A 313 9.59 15.55 13.46
C ASP A 313 8.06 15.66 13.66
N GLY A 314 7.28 15.06 12.74
CA GLY A 314 5.83 15.00 12.89
C GLY A 314 5.37 14.18 14.10
N LEU A 315 6.09 13.11 14.43
CA LEU A 315 5.85 12.33 15.65
C LEU A 315 6.06 13.17 16.91
N VAL A 316 7.16 13.92 16.99
CA VAL A 316 7.44 14.77 18.15
C VAL A 316 6.46 15.95 18.25
N CYS A 317 5.99 16.50 17.11
CA CYS A 317 4.87 17.46 17.14
C CYS A 317 3.62 16.86 17.82
N ALA A 318 3.30 15.59 17.52
CA ALA A 318 2.19 14.89 18.18
C ALA A 318 2.42 14.72 19.68
N VAL A 319 3.62 14.32 20.11
CA VAL A 319 3.99 14.22 21.53
C VAL A 319 3.73 15.53 22.28
N ILE A 320 4.15 16.66 21.70
CA ILE A 320 3.98 17.99 22.31
C ILE A 320 2.50 18.35 22.41
N LEU A 321 1.73 18.18 21.33
CA LEU A 321 0.32 18.58 21.28
C LEU A 321 -0.58 17.66 22.12
N GLU A 322 -0.23 16.39 22.29
CA GLU A 322 -0.90 15.49 23.25
C GLU A 322 -0.63 15.91 24.70
N GLN A 323 0.60 16.28 25.04
CA GLN A 323 0.91 16.79 26.39
C GLN A 323 0.17 18.08 26.75
N LEU A 324 -0.19 18.87 25.73
CA LEU A 324 -1.04 20.05 25.88
C LEU A 324 -2.54 19.72 25.95
N ASP A 325 -2.90 18.45 25.79
CA ASP A 325 -4.29 17.98 25.73
C ASP A 325 -5.09 18.65 24.59
N MET A 326 -4.43 18.98 23.47
CA MET A 326 -5.01 19.75 22.37
C MET A 326 -5.55 18.90 21.22
N ILE A 327 -5.16 17.63 21.12
CA ILE A 327 -5.53 16.76 20.00
C ILE A 327 -6.28 15.52 20.49
N ASP A 328 -7.20 15.02 19.66
CA ASP A 328 -7.98 13.80 19.88
C ASP A 328 -7.90 12.80 18.70
N ASP A 329 -7.34 13.23 17.57
CA ASP A 329 -7.11 12.39 16.39
C ASP A 329 -5.80 12.79 15.71
N ILE A 330 -5.09 11.84 15.12
CA ILE A 330 -3.80 12.06 14.46
C ILE A 330 -3.80 11.35 13.12
N ILE A 331 -3.45 12.08 12.06
CA ILE A 331 -3.18 11.47 10.77
C ILE A 331 -1.79 11.82 10.26
N PHE A 332 -1.05 10.80 9.81
CA PHE A 332 0.24 10.97 9.18
C PHE A 332 0.08 11.01 7.66
N VAL A 333 0.51 12.09 7.02
CA VAL A 333 0.34 12.32 5.59
C VAL A 333 1.67 12.64 4.89
N ARG A 334 1.66 12.59 3.57
CA ARG A 334 2.81 12.99 2.76
C ARG A 334 2.66 14.44 2.29
N PRO A 335 3.74 15.23 2.23
CA PRO A 335 3.67 16.61 1.75
C PRO A 335 3.01 16.76 0.38
N ASN A 336 3.27 15.83 -0.54
CA ASN A 336 2.68 15.84 -1.87
C ASN A 336 1.15 15.66 -1.86
N ASP A 337 0.61 14.86 -0.93
CA ASP A 337 -0.84 14.65 -0.81
C ASP A 337 -1.54 15.91 -0.28
N MET A 338 -0.85 16.69 0.57
CA MET A 338 -1.30 18.01 1.02
C MET A 338 -1.30 19.02 -0.14
N GLN A 339 -0.20 19.10 -0.90
CA GLN A 339 -0.06 20.03 -2.02
C GLN A 339 -1.09 19.75 -3.12
N GLN A 340 -1.47 18.51 -3.33
CA GLN A 340 -2.47 18.10 -4.33
C GLN A 340 -3.91 18.17 -3.81
N GLY A 341 -4.14 18.66 -2.59
CA GLY A 341 -5.48 18.79 -2.01
C GLY A 341 -6.19 17.45 -1.75
N ARG A 342 -5.45 16.33 -1.71
CA ARG A 342 -6.03 15.00 -1.44
C ARG A 342 -6.51 14.83 -0.01
N ILE A 343 -5.96 15.62 0.91
CA ILE A 343 -6.34 15.62 2.32
C ILE A 343 -7.28 16.78 2.57
N LYS A 344 -8.50 16.48 2.98
CA LYS A 344 -9.47 17.51 3.37
C LYS A 344 -9.05 18.14 4.68
N ILE A 345 -8.76 19.43 4.64
CA ILE A 345 -8.37 20.23 5.80
C ILE A 345 -9.53 21.16 6.17
N SER A 346 -9.77 21.30 7.45
CA SER A 346 -10.84 22.11 8.04
C SER A 346 -10.32 22.94 9.21
N ASP A 347 -11.19 23.75 9.78
CA ASP A 347 -10.92 24.51 11.00
C ASP A 347 -10.84 23.68 12.28
N ASN A 348 -11.00 22.38 12.18
CA ASN A 348 -10.75 21.41 13.25
C ASN A 348 -9.35 20.76 13.14
N ASP A 349 -8.49 21.27 12.26
CA ASP A 349 -7.18 20.66 11.98
C ASP A 349 -6.03 21.57 12.42
N ILE A 350 -5.08 21.00 13.17
CA ILE A 350 -3.75 21.56 13.36
C ILE A 350 -2.80 20.84 12.41
N CYS A 351 -2.08 21.62 11.59
CA CYS A 351 -1.13 21.08 10.60
C CYS A 351 0.31 21.33 11.05
N THR A 352 1.17 20.32 11.04
CA THR A 352 2.59 20.48 11.41
C THR A 352 3.50 19.83 10.39
N ASN A 353 4.64 20.49 10.08
CA ASN A 353 5.67 19.95 9.19
C ASN A 353 5.14 19.56 7.79
N LEU A 354 4.19 20.31 7.28
CA LEU A 354 3.49 20.05 6.02
C LEU A 354 3.23 21.36 5.28
N PRO A 355 3.07 21.32 3.93
CA PRO A 355 2.63 22.47 3.16
C PRO A 355 1.35 23.08 3.74
N TYR A 356 1.37 24.38 3.97
CA TYR A 356 0.26 25.10 4.59
C TYR A 356 -1.00 25.11 3.71
N VAL A 357 -2.14 24.89 4.35
CA VAL A 357 -3.48 25.01 3.76
C VAL A 357 -4.29 26.04 4.56
N PRO A 358 -4.80 27.12 3.93
CA PRO A 358 -5.49 28.21 4.63
C PRO A 358 -6.71 27.83 5.46
N GLY A 359 -7.29 26.65 5.19
CA GLY A 359 -8.46 26.14 5.91
C GLY A 359 -8.16 25.56 7.29
N CYS A 360 -6.90 25.30 7.66
CA CYS A 360 -6.55 24.72 8.96
C CYS A 360 -6.77 25.74 10.09
N HIS A 361 -6.94 25.22 11.32
CA HIS A 361 -7.00 26.08 12.53
C HIS A 361 -5.66 26.75 12.77
N LEU A 362 -4.59 25.97 12.92
CA LEU A 362 -3.21 26.43 13.05
C LEU A 362 -2.28 25.61 12.16
N GLY A 363 -1.26 26.25 11.61
CA GLY A 363 -0.17 25.60 10.88
C GLY A 363 1.18 25.92 11.52
N PHE A 364 2.03 24.89 11.74
CA PHE A 364 3.39 25.06 12.25
C PHE A 364 4.39 24.49 11.27
N ASP A 365 5.37 25.29 10.86
CA ASP A 365 6.38 24.87 9.89
C ASP A 365 7.71 25.61 10.09
N HIS A 366 8.77 25.10 9.49
CA HIS A 366 10.10 25.69 9.46
C HIS A 366 10.71 25.75 8.05
N HIS A 367 9.96 25.39 7.00
CA HIS A 367 10.46 25.37 5.64
C HIS A 367 10.37 26.75 4.98
N GLU A 368 11.52 27.40 4.69
CA GLU A 368 11.59 28.68 3.98
C GLU A 368 10.86 28.63 2.62
N SER A 369 10.88 27.49 1.94
CA SER A 369 10.19 27.28 0.67
C SER A 369 8.68 27.54 0.75
N GLU A 370 8.07 27.34 1.93
CA GLU A 370 6.65 27.62 2.13
C GLU A 370 6.35 29.14 2.10
N LEU A 371 7.24 29.97 2.65
CA LEU A 371 7.11 31.43 2.54
C LEU A 371 7.19 31.87 1.08
N LEU A 372 8.09 31.28 0.30
CA LEU A 372 8.23 31.59 -1.13
C LEU A 372 7.00 31.11 -1.92
N ARG A 373 6.49 29.91 -1.63
CA ARG A 373 5.32 29.34 -2.28
C ARG A 373 4.05 30.16 -2.04
N LEU A 374 3.85 30.62 -0.81
CA LEU A 374 2.65 31.35 -0.39
C LEU A 374 2.70 32.83 -0.80
N GLY A 375 3.89 33.42 -0.91
CA GLY A 375 4.07 34.82 -1.25
C GLY A 375 3.51 35.84 -0.24
N GLN A 376 2.90 35.36 0.85
CA GLN A 376 2.32 36.16 1.93
C GLN A 376 2.34 35.40 3.26
N LYS A 377 2.19 36.11 4.37
CA LYS A 377 2.03 35.52 5.70
C LYS A 377 0.57 35.38 6.06
N PHE A 378 0.24 34.36 6.82
CA PHE A 378 -1.09 34.12 7.39
C PHE A 378 -0.98 34.12 8.91
N ASP A 379 -1.96 34.69 9.61
CA ASP A 379 -1.93 34.83 11.07
C ASP A 379 -2.01 33.48 11.80
N ASN A 380 -2.61 32.47 11.16
CA ASN A 380 -2.70 31.11 11.64
C ASN A 380 -1.59 30.18 11.10
N HIS A 381 -0.53 30.74 10.48
CA HIS A 381 0.64 30.02 10.02
C HIS A 381 1.89 30.48 10.75
N ILE A 382 2.28 29.73 11.75
CA ILE A 382 3.46 29.95 12.56
C ILE A 382 4.65 29.30 11.87
N ILE A 383 5.44 30.08 11.16
CA ILE A 383 6.59 29.60 10.40
C ILE A 383 7.86 30.31 10.85
N ILE A 384 8.87 29.53 11.23
CA ILE A 384 10.17 30.00 11.73
C ILE A 384 11.27 29.26 10.96
N PRO A 385 11.78 29.81 9.82
CA PRO A 385 12.78 29.12 8.98
C PRO A 385 14.10 28.82 9.69
N GLU A 386 14.44 29.61 10.71
CA GLU A 386 15.65 29.40 11.51
C GLU A 386 15.54 28.25 12.50
N ALA A 387 14.33 27.76 12.78
CA ALA A 387 14.13 26.63 13.67
C ALA A 387 14.68 25.33 13.04
N PRO A 388 15.35 24.49 13.81
CA PRO A 388 15.92 23.23 13.29
C PRO A 388 14.86 22.18 12.94
N SER A 389 13.64 22.30 13.49
CA SER A 389 12.53 21.36 13.26
C SER A 389 11.18 22.05 13.43
N ALA A 390 10.11 21.49 12.86
CA ALA A 390 8.75 21.95 13.11
C ALA A 390 8.32 21.68 14.57
N ALA A 391 8.79 20.60 15.16
CA ALA A 391 8.59 20.31 16.58
C ALA A 391 9.18 21.41 17.47
N ARG A 392 10.34 21.97 17.10
CA ARG A 392 10.93 23.13 17.80
C ARG A 392 10.03 24.36 17.69
N VAL A 393 9.42 24.61 16.53
CA VAL A 393 8.48 25.73 16.36
C VAL A 393 7.27 25.56 17.28
N VAL A 394 6.68 24.36 17.35
CA VAL A 394 5.56 24.06 18.26
C VAL A 394 5.99 24.23 19.72
N TYR A 395 7.13 23.64 20.09
CA TYR A 395 7.65 23.68 21.45
C TYR A 395 7.88 25.11 21.96
N ASP A 396 8.56 25.95 21.16
CA ASP A 396 8.87 27.33 21.54
C ASP A 396 7.62 28.22 21.54
N TYR A 397 6.67 27.96 20.65
CA TYR A 397 5.38 28.68 20.59
C TYR A 397 4.56 28.49 21.88
N TYR A 398 4.58 27.29 22.46
CA TYR A 398 3.89 26.98 23.72
C TYR A 398 4.77 27.17 24.97
N GLY A 399 5.81 27.99 24.88
CA GLY A 399 6.61 28.44 26.03
C GLY A 399 7.83 27.59 26.37
N GLY A 400 8.22 26.67 25.51
CA GLY A 400 9.44 25.89 25.67
C GLY A 400 9.44 25.07 26.96
N ASN A 401 10.60 24.99 27.63
CA ASN A 401 10.74 24.21 28.87
C ASN A 401 9.87 24.71 30.02
N GLU A 402 9.50 25.98 30.06
CA GLU A 402 8.63 26.53 31.10
C GLU A 402 7.16 26.14 30.86
N GLY A 403 6.71 26.17 29.63
CA GLY A 403 5.35 25.79 29.24
C GLY A 403 5.14 24.28 29.12
N LEU A 404 6.20 23.54 28.84
CA LEU A 404 6.19 22.11 28.55
C LEU A 404 7.26 21.34 29.36
N PRO A 405 7.20 21.39 30.69
CA PRO A 405 8.23 20.82 31.56
C PRO A 405 8.35 19.29 31.47
N ASN A 406 7.32 18.60 30.92
CA ASN A 406 7.30 17.15 30.76
C ASN A 406 7.85 16.68 29.43
N VAL A 407 8.06 17.57 28.44
CA VAL A 407 8.73 17.20 27.18
C VAL A 407 10.22 17.06 27.43
N SER A 408 10.76 15.89 27.15
CA SER A 408 12.18 15.61 27.38
C SER A 408 13.08 16.54 26.54
N PRO A 409 14.01 17.29 27.15
CA PRO A 409 15.00 18.08 26.41
C PRO A 409 15.83 17.21 25.45
N GLU A 410 16.15 15.97 25.84
CA GLU A 410 16.87 15.02 24.99
C GLU A 410 16.08 14.65 23.73
N LEU A 411 14.75 14.49 23.84
CA LEU A 411 13.88 14.25 22.71
C LEU A 411 13.88 15.45 21.76
N MET A 412 13.83 16.67 22.30
CA MET A 412 13.86 17.90 21.52
C MET A 412 15.22 18.07 20.79
N ASP A 413 16.33 17.80 21.48
CA ASP A 413 17.66 17.84 20.86
C ASP A 413 17.78 16.79 19.74
N ALA A 414 17.20 15.60 19.95
CA ALA A 414 17.22 14.52 18.97
C ALA A 414 16.40 14.82 17.71
N VAL A 415 15.21 15.42 17.85
CA VAL A 415 14.41 15.79 16.66
C VAL A 415 15.06 16.93 15.88
N ASP A 416 15.65 17.90 16.58
CA ASP A 416 16.40 19.00 15.96
C ASP A 416 17.61 18.49 15.17
N GLN A 417 18.41 17.59 15.77
CA GLN A 417 19.53 16.94 15.12
C GLN A 417 19.08 16.17 13.88
N GLY A 418 18.00 15.40 14.00
CA GLY A 418 17.48 14.55 12.93
C GLY A 418 16.94 15.32 11.74
N THR A 419 16.16 16.35 11.99
CA THR A 419 15.52 17.19 10.95
C THR A 419 16.54 18.08 10.25
N SER A 420 17.47 18.67 10.99
CA SER A 420 18.57 19.51 10.43
C SER A 420 19.75 18.68 9.87
N ALA A 421 19.67 17.36 9.99
CA ALA A 421 20.73 16.42 9.54
C ALA A 421 22.12 16.75 10.10
N GLN A 422 22.20 17.04 11.40
CA GLN A 422 23.44 17.37 12.10
C GLN A 422 24.06 16.13 12.78
N TYR A 423 24.28 15.08 12.00
CA TYR A 423 24.90 13.84 12.46
C TYR A 423 26.40 13.86 12.26
N SER A 424 27.14 13.27 13.19
CA SER A 424 28.52 12.87 13.00
C SER A 424 28.62 11.65 12.05
N MET A 425 29.80 11.41 11.52
CA MET A 425 30.05 10.25 10.66
C MET A 425 29.82 8.93 11.39
N ASP A 426 30.18 8.87 12.68
CA ASP A 426 29.96 7.67 13.50
C ASP A 426 28.47 7.41 13.74
N GLU A 427 27.66 8.44 14.05
CA GLU A 427 26.21 8.29 14.20
C GLU A 427 25.52 7.84 12.92
N VAL A 428 26.05 8.19 11.76
CA VAL A 428 25.53 7.72 10.47
C VAL A 428 25.91 6.26 10.21
N LEU A 429 27.13 5.86 10.53
CA LEU A 429 27.62 4.48 10.32
C LEU A 429 27.12 3.50 11.39
N ASN A 430 27.03 3.95 12.64
CA ASN A 430 26.68 3.16 13.82
C ASN A 430 25.61 3.87 14.67
N PRO A 431 24.40 4.09 14.16
CA PRO A 431 23.39 4.87 14.87
C PRO A 431 23.01 4.20 16.21
N GLN A 432 22.87 5.03 17.23
CA GLN A 432 22.51 4.63 18.60
C GLN A 432 21.36 5.51 19.08
N ARG A 433 20.65 5.06 20.12
CA ARG A 433 19.65 5.84 20.85
C ARG A 433 18.65 6.52 19.89
N TRP A 434 18.41 7.82 20.03
CA TRP A 434 17.47 8.58 19.22
C TRP A 434 17.83 8.65 17.72
N ALA A 435 19.10 8.67 17.37
CA ALA A 435 19.52 8.61 15.97
C ALA A 435 19.02 7.31 15.28
N LEU A 436 19.05 6.20 16.01
CA LEU A 436 18.54 4.91 15.52
C LEU A 436 17.01 4.96 15.36
N ILE A 437 16.26 5.51 16.34
CA ILE A 437 14.82 5.71 16.22
C ILE A 437 14.49 6.59 15.01
N ASN A 438 15.19 7.72 14.84
CA ASN A 438 14.95 8.58 13.67
C ASN A 438 15.17 7.83 12.35
N PHE A 439 16.22 7.01 12.22
CA PHE A 439 16.47 6.27 10.99
C PHE A 439 15.47 5.14 10.74
N ILE A 440 14.99 4.41 11.75
CA ILE A 440 13.94 3.40 11.54
C ILE A 440 12.58 4.02 11.22
N MET A 441 12.35 5.28 11.63
CA MET A 441 11.11 6.01 11.30
C MET A 441 11.18 6.76 9.97
N ASP A 442 12.39 7.04 9.44
CA ASP A 442 12.52 7.71 8.13
C ASP A 442 12.12 6.75 7.00
N PHE A 443 11.02 7.05 6.32
CA PHE A 443 10.53 6.24 5.19
C PHE A 443 11.59 6.07 4.06
N ARG A 444 12.55 6.99 3.95
CA ARG A 444 13.61 6.98 2.95
C ARG A 444 14.65 5.89 3.20
N THR A 445 14.73 5.34 4.40
CA THR A 445 15.58 4.17 4.69
C THR A 445 15.12 2.92 3.96
N GLY A 446 13.85 2.88 3.57
CA GLY A 446 13.25 1.76 2.88
C GLY A 446 12.71 0.66 3.81
N LEU A 447 12.75 0.84 5.12
CA LEU A 447 12.24 -0.13 6.08
C LEU A 447 10.76 -0.47 5.83
N GLY A 448 9.97 0.52 5.43
CA GLY A 448 8.54 0.35 5.11
C GLY A 448 8.22 -0.54 3.91
N ARG A 449 9.22 -0.99 3.13
CA ARG A 449 9.03 -1.98 2.06
C ARG A 449 8.86 -3.40 2.61
N PHE A 450 9.34 -3.65 3.82
CA PHE A 450 9.31 -4.95 4.48
C PHE A 450 8.09 -5.00 5.41
N ARG A 451 7.29 -6.06 5.27
CA ARG A 451 5.98 -6.19 5.95
C ARG A 451 5.94 -7.36 6.95
N GLY A 452 7.08 -7.93 7.30
CA GLY A 452 7.16 -9.08 8.21
C GLY A 452 7.19 -8.73 9.71
N PHE A 453 6.86 -7.49 10.09
CA PHE A 453 6.88 -7.03 11.48
C PHE A 453 5.57 -7.36 12.21
N ARG A 454 5.63 -7.48 13.53
CA ARG A 454 4.48 -7.80 14.39
C ARG A 454 3.33 -6.81 14.26
N ILE A 455 3.64 -5.52 14.13
CA ILE A 455 2.66 -4.45 13.91
C ILE A 455 3.04 -3.62 12.67
N PRO A 456 2.08 -2.98 11.98
CA PRO A 456 2.36 -2.06 10.90
C PRO A 456 3.19 -0.84 11.35
N ASN A 457 3.90 -0.20 10.43
CA ASN A 457 4.68 1.00 10.74
C ASN A 457 3.81 2.16 11.25
N TYR A 458 2.59 2.29 10.76
CA TYR A 458 1.64 3.30 11.24
C TYR A 458 1.32 3.09 12.73
N GLU A 459 1.00 1.87 13.11
CA GLU A 459 0.71 1.50 14.51
C GLU A 459 1.93 1.73 15.40
N LEU A 460 3.14 1.40 14.91
CA LEU A 460 4.36 1.72 15.65
C LEU A 460 4.53 3.24 15.86
N MET A 461 4.24 4.05 14.84
CA MET A 461 4.30 5.51 14.99
C MET A 461 3.33 6.02 16.05
N MET A 462 2.10 5.51 16.06
CA MET A 462 1.11 5.86 17.08
C MET A 462 1.59 5.46 18.47
N ASN A 463 2.09 4.23 18.64
CA ASN A 463 2.60 3.76 19.91
C ASN A 463 3.85 4.55 20.37
N LEU A 464 4.72 4.96 19.46
CA LEU A 464 5.90 5.75 19.76
C LEU A 464 5.55 7.16 20.29
N ILE A 465 4.41 7.73 19.92
CA ILE A 465 3.94 8.99 20.51
C ILE A 465 3.75 8.81 22.02
N GLU A 466 3.10 7.74 22.44
CA GLU A 466 2.93 7.40 23.86
C GLU A 466 4.26 7.04 24.51
N TYR A 467 5.07 6.20 23.85
CA TYR A 467 6.36 5.77 24.43
C TYR A 467 7.31 6.95 24.68
N CYS A 468 7.38 7.92 23.77
CA CYS A 468 8.22 9.12 23.95
C CYS A 468 7.78 10.02 25.10
N GLN A 469 6.55 9.88 25.59
CA GLN A 469 6.06 10.64 26.75
C GLN A 469 6.43 10.00 28.07
N PHE A 470 6.48 8.66 28.12
CA PHE A 470 6.53 7.93 29.40
C PHE A 470 7.79 7.11 29.63
N TYR A 471 8.58 6.81 28.57
CA TYR A 471 9.73 5.93 28.64
C TYR A 471 11.02 6.66 28.24
N SER A 472 12.14 6.24 28.83
CA SER A 472 13.48 6.63 28.38
C SER A 472 13.79 5.98 27.02
N ILE A 473 14.76 6.53 26.30
CA ILE A 473 15.19 5.96 25.02
C ILE A 473 15.70 4.52 25.17
N GLU A 474 16.33 4.19 26.29
CA GLU A 474 16.79 2.84 26.60
C GLU A 474 15.62 1.85 26.71
N GLU A 475 14.55 2.26 27.41
CA GLU A 475 13.33 1.45 27.54
C GLU A 475 12.61 1.31 26.21
N ILE A 476 12.50 2.39 25.41
CA ILE A 476 11.89 2.35 24.07
C ILE A 476 12.60 1.35 23.17
N LEU A 477 13.92 1.31 23.19
CA LEU A 477 14.71 0.38 22.36
C LEU A 477 14.55 -1.09 22.76
N GLU A 478 14.11 -1.39 23.98
CA GLU A 478 13.84 -2.75 24.46
C GLU A 478 12.38 -3.19 24.21
N ILE A 479 11.48 -2.29 23.78
CA ILE A 479 10.12 -2.66 23.40
C ILE A 479 10.18 -3.58 22.17
N GLU A 480 9.48 -4.71 22.23
CA GLU A 480 9.56 -5.77 21.23
C GLU A 480 9.31 -5.27 19.79
N ASP A 481 8.33 -4.39 19.59
CA ASP A 481 7.98 -3.86 18.27
C ASP A 481 9.02 -2.86 17.72
N VAL A 482 9.75 -2.20 18.60
CA VAL A 482 10.91 -1.35 18.23
C VAL A 482 12.13 -2.22 18.00
N LYS A 483 12.40 -3.17 18.93
CA LYS A 483 13.56 -4.04 18.91
C LYS A 483 13.66 -4.91 17.67
N GLU A 484 12.54 -5.47 17.18
CA GLU A 484 12.53 -6.24 15.94
C GLU A 484 12.98 -5.40 14.73
N ARG A 485 12.55 -4.13 14.66
CA ARG A 485 12.96 -3.21 13.59
C ARG A 485 14.42 -2.79 13.71
N VAL A 486 14.88 -2.58 14.93
CA VAL A 486 16.30 -2.29 15.20
C VAL A 486 17.19 -3.45 14.77
N ILE A 487 16.82 -4.69 15.11
CA ILE A 487 17.57 -5.89 14.70
C ILE A 487 17.59 -5.97 13.19
N PHE A 488 16.43 -5.88 12.55
CA PHE A 488 16.31 -5.94 11.09
C PHE A 488 17.10 -4.82 10.40
N TYR A 489 17.01 -3.57 10.90
CA TYR A 489 17.78 -2.44 10.38
C TYR A 489 19.28 -2.72 10.43
N LYS A 490 19.80 -3.24 11.56
CA LYS A 490 21.20 -3.56 11.73
C LYS A 490 21.67 -4.69 10.78
N GLU A 491 20.88 -5.74 10.63
CA GLU A 491 21.16 -6.83 9.68
C GLU A 491 21.22 -6.33 8.23
N GLN A 492 20.29 -5.46 7.86
CA GLN A 492 20.25 -4.89 6.51
C GLN A 492 21.35 -3.86 6.24
N THR A 493 21.85 -3.19 7.27
CA THR A 493 22.83 -2.11 7.13
C THR A 493 24.14 -2.59 6.48
N GLU A 494 24.62 -3.77 6.81
CA GLU A 494 25.84 -4.32 6.19
C GLU A 494 25.62 -4.66 4.71
N LEU A 495 24.48 -5.26 4.39
CA LEU A 495 24.10 -5.54 3.00
C LEU A 495 23.92 -4.24 2.19
N PHE A 496 23.40 -3.19 2.82
CA PHE A 496 23.28 -1.87 2.20
C PHE A 496 24.65 -1.23 1.93
N LYS A 497 25.62 -1.35 2.84
CA LYS A 497 26.99 -0.88 2.62
C LYS A 497 27.62 -1.55 1.40
N GLU A 498 27.55 -2.89 1.33
CA GLU A 498 28.02 -3.66 0.17
C GLU A 498 27.33 -3.24 -1.13
N GLN A 499 26.01 -2.96 -1.07
CA GLN A 499 25.24 -2.49 -2.22
C GLN A 499 25.70 -1.10 -2.66
N VAL A 500 25.91 -0.16 -1.74
CA VAL A 500 26.43 1.17 -2.05
C VAL A 500 27.82 1.07 -2.71
N GLU A 501 28.73 0.27 -2.17
CA GLU A 501 30.07 0.08 -2.74
C GLU A 501 30.03 -0.52 -4.15
N ARG A 502 29.20 -1.54 -4.37
CA ARG A 502 29.10 -2.26 -5.64
C ARG A 502 28.40 -1.44 -6.74
N CYS A 503 27.36 -0.69 -6.38
CA CYS A 503 26.49 0.02 -7.32
C CYS A 503 26.88 1.48 -7.53
N SER A 504 27.95 1.97 -6.87
CA SER A 504 28.39 3.37 -6.97
C SER A 504 29.47 3.58 -8.01
N THR A 505 29.36 4.69 -8.75
CA THR A 505 30.40 5.20 -9.65
C THR A 505 30.68 6.65 -9.29
N ILE A 506 31.97 7.03 -9.23
CA ILE A 506 32.40 8.39 -8.85
C ILE A 506 32.72 9.20 -10.11
N HIS A 507 32.15 10.39 -10.20
CA HIS A 507 32.37 11.39 -11.24
C HIS A 507 32.81 12.71 -10.57
N GLY A 508 34.11 12.93 -10.39
CA GLY A 508 34.61 14.12 -9.70
C GLY A 508 34.08 14.22 -8.26
N ASN A 509 33.23 15.22 -8.00
CA ASN A 509 32.61 15.46 -6.70
C ASN A 509 31.28 14.70 -6.50
N LEU A 510 30.76 14.08 -7.55
CA LEU A 510 29.48 13.37 -7.57
C LEU A 510 29.69 11.86 -7.38
N VAL A 511 28.89 11.24 -6.52
CA VAL A 511 28.67 9.78 -6.52
C VAL A 511 27.33 9.43 -7.14
N VAL A 512 27.35 8.56 -8.14
CA VAL A 512 26.16 8.00 -8.79
C VAL A 512 25.93 6.59 -8.24
N LEU A 513 24.82 6.37 -7.59
CA LEU A 513 24.35 5.06 -7.09
C LEU A 513 23.25 4.55 -8.01
N ASP A 514 23.56 3.62 -8.90
CA ASP A 514 22.59 3.05 -9.85
C ASP A 514 22.06 1.71 -9.32
N LEU A 515 20.79 1.71 -8.89
CA LEU A 515 20.11 0.56 -8.30
C LEU A 515 19.16 -0.14 -9.28
N ARG A 516 19.17 0.19 -10.56
CA ARG A 516 18.19 -0.35 -11.54
C ARG A 516 18.36 -1.83 -11.82
N GLU A 517 19.57 -2.36 -11.68
CA GLU A 517 19.86 -3.79 -11.87
C GLU A 517 19.73 -4.59 -10.56
N GLU A 518 19.43 -3.92 -9.45
CA GLU A 518 19.25 -4.57 -8.15
C GLU A 518 17.85 -5.16 -8.01
N VAL A 519 17.80 -6.43 -7.58
CA VAL A 519 16.53 -7.13 -7.29
C VAL A 519 15.95 -6.65 -5.96
N ILE A 520 16.83 -6.40 -4.97
CA ILE A 520 16.46 -5.95 -3.63
C ILE A 520 17.22 -4.66 -3.33
N MET A 521 16.50 -3.64 -2.90
CA MET A 521 17.09 -2.44 -2.31
C MET A 521 17.11 -2.61 -0.80
N TYR A 522 18.31 -2.79 -0.24
CA TYR A 522 18.49 -3.01 1.20
C TYR A 522 18.15 -1.76 2.02
N VAL A 523 17.91 -1.95 3.32
CA VAL A 523 17.59 -0.88 4.25
C VAL A 523 18.87 -0.19 4.72
N GLY A 524 18.90 1.14 4.61
CA GLY A 524 20.03 1.94 5.10
C GLY A 524 19.69 3.42 5.14
N ASN A 525 20.35 4.19 6.01
CA ASN A 525 20.12 5.61 6.03
C ASN A 525 20.77 6.29 4.83
N ARG A 526 20.11 7.32 4.30
CA ARG A 526 20.50 8.05 3.08
C ARG A 526 21.84 8.79 3.18
N PHE A 527 22.34 9.01 4.39
CA PHE A 527 23.60 9.73 4.60
C PHE A 527 24.82 8.81 4.57
N MET A 528 24.60 7.50 4.65
CA MET A 528 25.68 6.50 4.69
C MET A 528 26.60 6.57 3.47
N ILE A 529 26.05 6.89 2.30
CA ILE A 529 26.83 7.06 1.07
C ILE A 529 27.95 8.12 1.22
N TYR A 530 27.70 9.18 1.99
CA TYR A 530 28.71 10.23 2.22
C TYR A 530 29.73 9.86 3.31
N ALA A 531 29.37 8.97 4.22
CA ALA A 531 30.29 8.43 5.20
C ALA A 531 31.24 7.39 4.57
N LEU A 532 30.74 6.59 3.63
CA LEU A 532 31.53 5.61 2.88
C LEU A 532 32.37 6.26 1.79
N LEU A 533 31.91 7.35 1.17
CA LEU A 533 32.54 8.04 0.06
C LEU A 533 32.74 9.54 0.38
N PRO A 534 33.56 9.89 1.40
CA PRO A 534 33.67 11.26 1.91
C PRO A 534 34.30 12.27 0.93
N GLN A 535 34.92 11.81 -0.15
CA GLN A 535 35.44 12.65 -1.23
C GLN A 535 34.33 13.27 -2.09
N CYS A 536 33.09 12.72 -2.03
CA CYS A 536 31.95 13.23 -2.77
C CYS A 536 31.13 14.21 -1.91
N ASN A 537 30.74 15.35 -2.50
CA ASN A 537 29.91 16.36 -1.83
C ASN A 537 28.43 16.33 -2.27
N ILE A 538 28.11 15.49 -3.25
CA ILE A 538 26.75 15.30 -3.78
C ILE A 538 26.57 13.86 -4.26
N SER A 539 25.37 13.33 -4.12
CA SER A 539 24.98 12.01 -4.63
C SER A 539 23.81 12.11 -5.59
N MET A 540 23.75 11.17 -6.53
CA MET A 540 22.61 10.94 -7.41
C MET A 540 22.25 9.45 -7.36
N HIS A 541 21.10 9.13 -6.79
CA HIS A 541 20.55 7.77 -6.77
C HIS A 541 19.67 7.60 -8.00
N ILE A 542 19.86 6.50 -8.72
CA ILE A 542 19.11 6.14 -9.91
C ILE A 542 18.35 4.84 -9.61
N MET A 543 17.04 4.87 -9.77
CA MET A 543 16.19 3.71 -9.53
C MET A 543 15.02 3.68 -10.50
N TRP A 544 14.44 2.50 -10.69
CA TRP A 544 13.18 2.41 -11.39
C TRP A 544 12.06 3.04 -10.58
N GLY A 545 11.20 3.78 -11.24
CA GLY A 545 9.91 4.18 -10.69
C GLY A 545 8.94 3.00 -10.65
N ARG A 546 7.69 3.29 -10.32
CA ARG A 546 6.67 2.26 -10.20
C ARG A 546 6.55 1.46 -11.50
N ASP A 547 6.59 0.13 -11.38
CA ASP A 547 6.44 -0.82 -12.50
C ASP A 547 7.43 -0.59 -13.67
N LYS A 548 8.60 0.00 -13.37
CA LYS A 548 9.64 0.36 -14.35
C LYS A 548 9.16 1.30 -15.48
N GLN A 549 8.07 2.03 -15.28
CA GLN A 549 7.50 2.95 -16.28
C GLN A 549 8.39 4.18 -16.51
N ASN A 550 9.15 4.57 -15.52
CA ASN A 550 10.07 5.71 -15.58
C ASN A 550 11.32 5.44 -14.75
N VAL A 551 12.31 6.31 -14.91
CA VAL A 551 13.51 6.32 -14.08
C VAL A 551 13.45 7.51 -13.14
N VAL A 552 13.70 7.27 -11.86
CA VAL A 552 13.77 8.29 -10.81
C VAL A 552 15.24 8.64 -10.57
N PHE A 553 15.54 9.93 -10.64
CA PHE A 553 16.79 10.51 -10.17
C PHE A 553 16.53 11.22 -8.84
N ALA A 554 17.25 10.84 -7.79
CA ALA A 554 17.17 11.48 -6.49
C ALA A 554 18.56 12.02 -6.13
N CYS A 555 18.70 13.34 -6.12
CA CYS A 555 19.94 14.03 -5.80
C CYS A 555 19.93 14.56 -4.37
N GLY A 556 21.10 14.54 -3.71
CA GLY A 556 21.26 15.09 -2.37
C GLY A 556 22.68 15.59 -2.15
N LYS A 557 22.85 16.66 -1.37
CA LYS A 557 24.15 17.17 -0.93
C LYS A 557 24.61 16.44 0.32
N SER A 558 25.93 16.29 0.44
CA SER A 558 26.56 15.72 1.64
C SER A 558 26.29 16.59 2.87
N ILE A 559 25.94 15.94 3.99
CA ILE A 559 25.83 16.61 5.28
C ILE A 559 27.21 16.88 5.91
N PHE A 560 28.23 16.17 5.49
CA PHE A 560 29.61 16.30 5.99
C PHE A 560 30.45 17.28 5.16
N ASN A 561 30.38 17.16 3.84
CA ASN A 561 31.08 18.06 2.90
C ASN A 561 30.04 18.94 2.18
N ARG A 562 29.78 20.11 2.73
CA ARG A 562 28.78 21.06 2.21
C ARG A 562 29.29 21.99 1.10
N SER A 563 30.36 21.61 0.40
CA SER A 563 31.00 22.47 -0.61
C SER A 563 30.32 22.48 -1.97
N SER A 564 29.34 21.59 -2.23
CA SER A 564 28.64 21.53 -3.52
C SER A 564 27.90 22.83 -3.83
N LYS A 565 28.13 23.38 -5.05
CA LYS A 565 27.51 24.61 -5.54
C LYS A 565 26.23 24.37 -6.34
N THR A 566 25.92 23.14 -6.70
CA THR A 566 24.73 22.78 -7.49
C THR A 566 23.45 23.17 -6.76
N GLY A 567 22.57 23.97 -7.36
CA GLY A 567 21.18 24.17 -6.92
C GLY A 567 20.35 22.94 -7.36
N ILE A 568 20.05 22.03 -6.42
CA ILE A 568 19.36 20.78 -6.79
C ILE A 568 17.89 21.06 -7.17
N ASP A 569 17.23 21.98 -6.51
CA ASP A 569 15.89 22.45 -6.85
C ASP A 569 15.77 22.90 -8.31
N ASP A 570 16.62 23.86 -8.72
CA ASP A 570 16.65 24.37 -10.10
C ASP A 570 17.01 23.27 -11.11
N LEU A 571 17.95 22.40 -10.73
CA LEU A 571 18.38 21.31 -11.60
C LEU A 571 17.25 20.29 -11.82
N MET A 572 16.57 19.86 -10.77
CA MET A 572 15.48 18.89 -10.89
C MET A 572 14.25 19.47 -11.60
N LEU A 573 13.99 20.78 -11.40
CA LEU A 573 12.87 21.47 -12.06
C LEU A 573 13.01 21.47 -13.60
N LYS A 574 14.25 21.57 -14.14
CA LYS A 574 14.50 21.48 -15.60
C LYS A 574 14.01 20.17 -16.22
N TYR A 575 13.88 19.12 -15.42
CA TYR A 575 13.43 17.78 -15.84
C TYR A 575 12.04 17.43 -15.28
N GLY A 576 11.22 18.43 -14.96
CA GLY A 576 9.85 18.23 -14.48
C GLY A 576 9.75 17.68 -13.06
N GLY A 577 10.82 17.78 -12.30
CA GLY A 577 10.90 17.37 -10.90
C GLY A 577 10.77 18.55 -9.93
N GLY A 578 11.28 18.39 -8.72
CA GLY A 578 11.28 19.42 -7.69
C GLY A 578 12.13 19.05 -6.48
N GLY A 579 12.15 19.92 -5.50
CA GLY A 579 12.94 19.74 -4.28
C GLY A 579 13.26 21.07 -3.62
N HIS A 580 14.34 21.07 -2.87
CA HIS A 580 14.96 22.27 -2.29
C HIS A 580 16.46 22.28 -2.62
N HIS A 581 17.12 23.38 -2.31
CA HIS A 581 18.51 23.62 -2.69
C HIS A 581 19.48 22.46 -2.37
N ALA A 582 19.24 21.67 -1.33
CA ALA A 582 20.11 20.58 -0.91
C ALA A 582 19.64 19.16 -1.29
N ALA A 583 18.40 18.98 -1.75
CA ALA A 583 17.89 17.67 -2.19
C ALA A 583 16.68 17.82 -3.11
N GLY A 584 16.56 16.94 -4.09
CA GLY A 584 15.44 16.97 -5.02
C GLY A 584 15.37 15.69 -5.86
N THR A 585 14.25 15.52 -6.56
CA THR A 585 13.99 14.36 -7.41
C THR A 585 13.36 14.77 -8.72
N CYS A 586 13.64 14.03 -9.78
CA CYS A 586 12.86 14.07 -11.01
C CYS A 586 12.58 12.65 -11.52
N GLN A 587 11.53 12.53 -12.33
CA GLN A 587 11.13 11.28 -12.96
C GLN A 587 11.08 11.49 -14.46
N ILE A 588 11.75 10.64 -15.21
CA ILE A 588 11.86 10.76 -16.66
C ILE A 588 11.46 9.47 -17.34
N ASP A 589 11.03 9.58 -18.60
CA ASP A 589 10.84 8.41 -19.46
C ASP A 589 12.14 7.62 -19.61
N SER A 590 12.05 6.28 -19.55
CA SER A 590 13.19 5.39 -19.66
C SER A 590 13.99 5.57 -20.96
N LEU A 591 13.34 5.98 -22.06
CA LEU A 591 14.00 6.26 -23.35
C LEU A 591 14.95 7.47 -23.27
N LEU A 592 14.69 8.40 -22.37
CA LEU A 592 15.52 9.61 -22.17
C LEU A 592 16.65 9.40 -21.17
N PHE A 593 16.72 8.23 -20.53
CA PHE A 593 17.65 7.95 -19.45
C PHE A 593 19.10 8.36 -19.78
N ASN A 594 19.66 7.84 -20.85
CA ASN A 594 21.07 8.09 -21.19
C ASN A 594 21.37 9.58 -21.41
N THR A 595 20.47 10.29 -22.08
CA THR A 595 20.61 11.73 -22.36
C THR A 595 20.56 12.54 -21.08
N VAL A 596 19.56 12.29 -20.22
CA VAL A 596 19.37 13.05 -18.99
C VAL A 596 20.43 12.70 -17.95
N CYS A 597 20.77 11.42 -17.80
CA CYS A 597 21.83 10.98 -16.88
C CYS A 597 23.17 11.64 -17.22
N THR A 598 23.56 11.63 -18.49
CA THR A 598 24.81 12.29 -18.94
C THR A 598 24.78 13.79 -18.66
N ALA A 599 23.67 14.46 -18.96
CA ALA A 599 23.52 15.89 -18.74
C ALA A 599 23.57 16.26 -17.24
N LEU A 600 22.93 15.46 -16.37
CA LEU A 600 22.97 15.65 -14.91
C LEU A 600 24.39 15.47 -14.37
N ILE A 601 25.10 14.41 -14.76
CA ILE A 601 26.49 14.16 -14.36
C ILE A 601 27.37 15.32 -14.78
N GLN A 602 27.27 15.77 -16.03
CA GLN A 602 28.04 16.87 -16.55
C GLN A 602 27.78 18.16 -15.77
N GLN A 603 26.53 18.56 -15.61
CA GLN A 603 26.17 19.80 -14.90
C GLN A 603 26.68 19.79 -13.47
N ILE A 604 26.42 18.72 -12.71
CA ILE A 604 26.82 18.61 -11.30
C ILE A 604 28.36 18.65 -11.14
N THR A 605 29.07 18.00 -12.04
CA THR A 605 30.55 17.99 -11.99
C THR A 605 31.16 19.32 -12.43
N GLU A 606 30.51 20.05 -13.34
CA GLU A 606 30.95 21.40 -13.74
C GLU A 606 30.67 22.45 -12.65
N ASP A 607 29.56 22.30 -11.90
CA ASP A 607 29.21 23.20 -10.78
C ASP A 607 30.24 23.08 -9.61
N GLY A 608 30.72 21.88 -9.30
CA GLY A 608 31.76 21.57 -8.31
C GLY A 608 31.29 21.34 -6.88
#